data_005855101781223145b6b8a5a9a9e742
#
_entry.id   005855101781223145b6b8a5a9a9e742
#
_cell.length_a   1.000
_cell.length_b   1.000
_cell.length_c   1.000
_cell.angle_alpha   90.00
_cell.angle_beta   90.00
_cell.angle_gamma   90.00
#
_symmetry.space_group_name_H-M   'P 1'
#
loop_
_entity.id
_entity.type
_entity.pdbx_description
1 polymer ?
#
loop_
_entity_poly.entity_id
_entity_poly.type
_entity_poly.pdbx_seq_one_letter_code
_entity_poly.pdbx_strand_id
1 'polypeptide(L)'
;APAIEGARIIDATGKHVTPGIIDCHSHTGISRGVNEGGQAVTSEVRIQDVTDPDAISWYRQLAGGVTTVNSLHGSANAIGGQNAVNKNR
;
A
#
# COMPACT_ATOMS: atom_id res chain seq x y z
N ALA A 1 2.48 28.29 19.06
CA ALA A 1 1.95 27.08 19.69
C ALA A 1 2.71 26.85 20.99
N PRO A 2 2.06 26.38 22.08
CA PRO A 2 2.74 26.07 23.32
C PRO A 2 3.82 25.01 23.08
N ALA A 3 5.03 25.24 23.64
CA ALA A 3 6.09 24.25 23.59
C ALA A 3 5.70 23.09 24.51
N ILE A 4 5.61 21.89 23.95
CA ILE A 4 5.40 20.66 24.72
C ILE A 4 6.79 20.08 24.99
N GLU A 5 7.12 19.90 26.27
CA GLU A 5 8.41 19.32 26.68
C GLU A 5 8.58 17.92 26.04
N GLY A 6 9.76 17.67 25.44
CA GLY A 6 10.06 16.42 24.77
C GLY A 6 9.46 16.26 23.36
N ALA A 7 8.70 17.23 22.85
CA ALA A 7 8.15 17.18 21.51
C ALA A 7 9.22 17.42 20.45
N ARG A 8 9.23 16.59 19.41
CA ARG A 8 10.03 16.85 18.20
C ARG A 8 9.34 17.95 17.38
N ILE A 9 10.04 19.04 17.17
CA ILE A 9 9.55 20.15 16.34
C ILE A 9 10.07 19.97 14.92
N ILE A 10 9.16 20.03 13.93
CA ILE A 10 9.50 20.04 12.50
C ILE A 10 9.06 21.38 11.94
N ASP A 11 10.02 22.18 11.46
CA ASP A 11 9.71 23.43 10.76
C ASP A 11 9.18 23.12 9.36
N ALA A 12 7.91 23.42 9.14
CA ALA A 12 7.21 23.25 7.88
C ALA A 12 6.86 24.60 7.21
N THR A 13 7.60 25.68 7.53
CA THR A 13 7.39 26.99 6.94
C THR A 13 7.46 26.90 5.41
N GLY A 14 6.43 27.41 4.73
CA GLY A 14 6.30 27.36 3.26
C GLY A 14 5.94 25.97 2.69
N LYS A 15 5.58 25.01 3.55
CA LYS A 15 5.15 23.69 3.14
C LYS A 15 3.67 23.46 3.45
N HIS A 16 3.07 22.50 2.75
CA HIS A 16 1.73 22.01 3.06
C HIS A 16 1.84 20.72 3.88
N VAL A 17 0.97 20.61 4.90
CA VAL A 17 0.84 19.39 5.71
C VAL A 17 -0.53 18.77 5.41
N THR A 18 -0.52 17.54 4.94
CA THR A 18 -1.73 16.80 4.58
C THR A 18 -1.75 15.44 5.30
N PRO A 19 -2.92 14.82 5.46
CA PRO A 19 -2.98 13.40 5.78
C PRO A 19 -2.23 12.57 4.74
N GLY A 20 -1.75 11.39 5.16
CA GLY A 20 -1.15 10.44 4.22
C GLY A 20 -2.17 9.98 3.17
N ILE A 21 -1.70 9.75 1.95
CA ILE A 21 -2.53 9.26 0.84
C ILE A 21 -2.87 7.79 1.10
N ILE A 22 -4.15 7.45 0.89
CA ILE A 22 -4.63 6.07 0.86
C ILE A 22 -4.82 5.68 -0.61
N ASP A 23 -4.00 4.76 -1.09
CA ASP A 23 -4.16 4.18 -2.42
C ASP A 23 -5.12 3.00 -2.34
N CYS A 24 -6.31 3.15 -2.90
CA CYS A 24 -7.36 2.15 -2.83
C CYS A 24 -7.20 1.00 -3.84
N HIS A 25 -6.26 1.08 -4.78
CA HIS A 25 -6.03 0.09 -5.82
C HIS A 25 -4.54 -0.03 -6.16
N SER A 26 -3.84 -0.94 -5.51
CA SER A 26 -2.40 -1.12 -5.68
C SER A 26 -2.03 -2.57 -5.97
N HIS A 27 -1.02 -2.76 -6.83
CA HIS A 27 -0.37 -4.05 -7.10
C HIS A 27 1.09 -4.04 -6.63
N THR A 28 1.45 -3.07 -5.82
CA THR A 28 2.83 -2.88 -5.34
C THR A 28 3.24 -3.98 -4.36
N GLY A 29 4.49 -4.41 -4.46
CA GLY A 29 5.07 -5.36 -3.53
C GLY A 29 4.46 -6.76 -3.59
N ILE A 30 3.91 -7.15 -4.74
CA ILE A 30 3.36 -8.49 -4.96
C ILE A 30 4.36 -9.34 -5.74
N SER A 31 4.74 -10.46 -5.16
CA SER A 31 5.68 -11.41 -5.78
C SER A 31 5.04 -12.12 -6.97
N ARG A 32 5.81 -12.28 -8.06
CA ARG A 32 5.46 -13.08 -9.25
C ARG A 32 4.25 -12.61 -10.06
N GLY A 33 3.74 -11.41 -9.79
CA GLY A 33 2.60 -10.84 -10.51
C GLY A 33 1.25 -11.11 -9.86
N VAL A 34 0.20 -10.50 -10.41
CA VAL A 34 -1.13 -10.41 -9.81
C VAL A 34 -2.24 -11.02 -10.67
N ASN A 35 -1.93 -11.43 -11.89
CA ASN A 35 -2.92 -11.87 -12.86
C ASN A 35 -3.05 -13.40 -12.88
N GLU A 36 -4.27 -13.89 -12.68
CA GLU A 36 -4.65 -15.29 -12.86
C GLU A 36 -5.32 -15.46 -14.24
N GLY A 37 -4.71 -16.26 -15.09
CA GLY A 37 -5.20 -16.50 -16.45
C GLY A 37 -5.81 -17.89 -16.69
N GLY A 38 -5.71 -18.80 -15.72
CA GLY A 38 -6.13 -20.20 -15.86
C GLY A 38 -7.51 -20.50 -15.29
N GLN A 39 -7.95 -19.75 -14.28
CA GLN A 39 -9.21 -19.99 -13.57
C GLN A 39 -10.06 -18.72 -13.52
N ALA A 40 -11.36 -18.84 -13.81
CA ALA A 40 -12.28 -17.73 -13.79
C ALA A 40 -12.58 -17.21 -12.37
N VAL A 41 -12.48 -18.07 -11.37
CA VAL A 41 -12.75 -17.76 -9.95
C VAL A 41 -11.66 -18.36 -9.08
N THR A 42 -11.03 -17.50 -8.28
CA THR A 42 -9.99 -17.86 -7.30
C THR A 42 -10.24 -17.13 -5.97
N SER A 43 -11.48 -17.16 -5.48
CA SER A 43 -11.94 -16.43 -4.29
C SER A 43 -11.24 -16.86 -2.99
N GLU A 44 -10.66 -18.05 -2.96
CA GLU A 44 -9.90 -18.60 -1.83
C GLU A 44 -8.49 -18.03 -1.69
N VAL A 45 -7.95 -17.44 -2.75
CA VAL A 45 -6.59 -16.89 -2.77
C VAL A 45 -6.54 -15.55 -2.03
N ARG A 46 -5.49 -15.33 -1.24
CA ARG A 46 -5.28 -14.09 -0.49
C ARG A 46 -4.04 -13.38 -1.00
N ILE A 47 -4.17 -12.12 -1.37
CA ILE A 47 -3.04 -11.32 -1.86
C ILE A 47 -1.92 -11.16 -0.82
N GLN A 48 -2.26 -11.15 0.46
CA GLN A 48 -1.27 -11.04 1.54
C GLN A 48 -0.26 -12.18 1.58
N ASP A 49 -0.62 -13.38 1.07
CA ASP A 49 0.25 -14.55 1.09
C ASP A 49 1.41 -14.44 0.08
N VAL A 50 1.32 -13.51 -0.85
CA VAL A 50 2.32 -13.21 -1.88
C VAL A 50 2.87 -11.79 -1.78
N THR A 51 2.56 -11.08 -0.69
CA THR A 51 3.13 -9.76 -0.43
C THR A 51 4.60 -9.89 -0.04
N ASP A 52 5.46 -9.16 -0.76
CA ASP A 52 6.89 -9.06 -0.46
C ASP A 52 7.14 -7.83 0.43
N PRO A 53 7.44 -8.03 1.72
CA PRO A 53 7.64 -6.91 2.66
C PRO A 53 8.91 -6.11 2.38
N ASP A 54 9.89 -6.69 1.68
CA ASP A 54 11.18 -6.09 1.39
C ASP A 54 11.20 -5.35 0.04
N ALA A 55 10.08 -5.32 -0.69
CA ALA A 55 10.01 -4.65 -1.96
C ALA A 55 10.28 -3.14 -1.82
N ILE A 56 11.30 -2.64 -2.53
CA ILE A 56 11.71 -1.22 -2.53
C ILE A 56 10.56 -0.27 -2.91
N SER A 57 9.56 -0.77 -3.59
CA SER A 57 8.38 -0.03 -4.00
C SER A 57 7.57 0.50 -2.80
N TRP A 58 7.55 -0.17 -1.66
CA TRP A 58 6.92 0.32 -0.43
C TRP A 58 7.56 1.61 0.05
N TYR A 59 8.90 1.62 0.10
CA TYR A 59 9.66 2.81 0.47
C TYR A 59 9.40 3.98 -0.49
N ARG A 60 9.36 3.70 -1.80
CA ARG A 60 9.11 4.73 -2.82
C ARG A 60 7.72 5.32 -2.71
N GLN A 61 6.70 4.51 -2.45
CA GLN A 61 5.34 4.98 -2.20
C GLN A 61 5.27 5.84 -0.95
N LEU A 62 5.90 5.40 0.13
CA LEU A 62 5.95 6.17 1.38
C LEU A 62 6.66 7.52 1.18
N ALA A 63 7.77 7.55 0.45
CA ALA A 63 8.48 8.78 0.11
C ALA A 63 7.63 9.74 -0.74
N GLY A 64 6.69 9.21 -1.53
CA GLY A 64 5.69 9.97 -2.28
C GLY A 64 4.47 10.39 -1.47
N GLY A 65 4.39 10.00 -0.19
CA GLY A 65 3.29 10.36 0.71
C GLY A 65 2.16 9.33 0.79
N VAL A 66 2.29 8.16 0.15
CA VAL A 66 1.31 7.07 0.25
C VAL A 66 1.58 6.28 1.53
N THR A 67 0.67 6.37 2.49
CA THR A 67 0.83 5.75 3.82
C THR A 67 0.04 4.46 4.00
N THR A 68 -0.93 4.22 3.14
CA THR A 68 -1.78 3.03 3.20
C THR A 68 -2.14 2.60 1.79
N VAL A 69 -2.14 1.31 1.52
CA VAL A 69 -2.53 0.74 0.23
C VAL A 69 -3.53 -0.40 0.42
N ASN A 70 -4.49 -0.52 -0.49
CA ASN A 70 -5.30 -1.71 -0.64
C ASN A 70 -4.70 -2.55 -1.78
N SER A 71 -4.02 -3.63 -1.42
CA SER A 71 -3.40 -4.55 -2.36
C SER A 71 -4.44 -5.47 -2.96
N LEU A 72 -4.46 -5.58 -4.28
CA LEU A 72 -5.47 -6.31 -5.05
C LEU A 72 -4.83 -7.33 -5.99
N HIS A 73 -5.63 -8.32 -6.35
CA HIS A 73 -5.37 -9.16 -7.52
C HIS A 73 -5.55 -8.37 -8.82
N GLY A 74 -4.95 -8.87 -9.90
CA GLY A 74 -5.13 -8.32 -11.24
C GLY A 74 -6.51 -8.62 -11.81
N SER A 75 -6.81 -8.05 -12.96
CA SER A 75 -8.12 -8.13 -13.63
C SER A 75 -8.19 -9.19 -14.74
N ALA A 76 -7.31 -10.21 -14.73
CA ALA A 76 -7.30 -11.26 -15.75
C ALA A 76 -8.44 -12.27 -15.58
N ASN A 77 -8.94 -12.47 -14.35
CA ASN A 77 -10.08 -13.33 -14.09
C ASN A 77 -11.23 -12.55 -13.42
N ALA A 78 -12.44 -13.13 -13.44
CA ALA A 78 -13.64 -12.49 -12.95
C ALA A 78 -13.64 -12.27 -11.42
N ILE A 79 -13.06 -13.21 -10.66
CA ILE A 79 -12.90 -13.13 -9.20
C ILE A 79 -11.49 -13.53 -8.85
N GLY A 80 -10.63 -12.54 -8.50
CA GLY A 80 -9.21 -12.76 -8.26
C GLY A 80 -8.87 -13.27 -6.87
N GLY A 81 -9.61 -12.87 -5.84
CA GLY A 81 -9.36 -13.29 -4.47
C GLY A 81 -9.53 -12.19 -3.43
N GLN A 82 -9.01 -12.45 -2.24
CA GLN A 82 -9.14 -11.58 -1.08
C GLN A 82 -8.05 -10.51 -1.07
N ASN A 83 -8.46 -9.27 -0.84
CA ASN A 83 -7.58 -8.12 -0.74
C ASN A 83 -6.87 -8.03 0.62
N ALA A 84 -5.84 -7.20 0.70
CA ALA A 84 -5.19 -6.86 1.94
C ALA A 84 -4.93 -5.35 2.03
N VAL A 85 -5.23 -4.76 3.19
CA VAL A 85 -4.89 -3.38 3.47
C VAL A 85 -3.57 -3.34 4.23
N ASN A 86 -2.58 -2.68 3.64
CA ASN A 86 -1.23 -2.58 4.17
C ASN A 86 -0.91 -1.13 4.53
N LYS A 87 -0.30 -0.94 5.69
CA LYS A 87 0.23 0.36 6.10
C LYS A 87 1.72 0.43 5.78
N ASN A 88 2.11 1.42 4.97
CA ASN A 88 3.51 1.70 4.66
C ASN A 88 4.20 2.35 5.85
N ARG A 89 5.37 1.82 6.26
CA ARG A 89 6.19 2.35 7.35
C ARG A 89 7.63 1.77 7.35
#